data_791092781860f6d1cf06be43f448e8cb
#
_entry.id   791092781860f6d1cf06be43f448e8cb
#
_cell.length_a   1.000
_cell.length_b   1.000
_cell.length_c   1.000
_cell.angle_alpha   90.00
_cell.angle_beta   90.00
_cell.angle_gamma   90.00
#
_symmetry.space_group_name_H-M   'P 1'
#
loop_
_entity.id
_entity.type
_entity.pdbx_description
1 polymer ?
#
loop_
_entity_poly.entity_id
_entity_poly.type
_entity_poly.pdbx_seq_one_letter_code
_entity_poly.pdbx_strand_id
1 'polypeptide(L)'
;MRKQRLLTGIAGILMAFLFTGCNTSSVEEWVDEVVEDINGQIPDNTLLPVESVSEEKYVYGQLTEEEQLVYDEMLDAILNHREEVTVATLDKDVLAKMYEAIMADYGGLFWVDGYSYTEYSRAGVLTGLKFAPKYTMDEAARQETQAAIDEKVDVLLGGISSEDSDYQKARFIFDTLVRTVNYDLNAENNQNIISVFLEGRTVCQGYACATKYLMDLLDIPCTIVTGTVNGEPHAWNLIELDGAYYYMDTTWGNPTSNSPDDFGDVAEVCLLYTSPSPRDKRQSR
;
A
#
# COMPACT_ATOMS: atom_id res chain seq x y z
N MET A 1 10.68 -3.45 26.05
CA MET A 1 9.35 -2.82 26.09
C MET A 1 8.21 -3.79 25.75
N ARG A 2 8.35 -4.75 24.81
CA ARG A 2 7.33 -5.78 24.46
C ARG A 2 6.85 -6.63 25.67
N LYS A 3 7.75 -7.06 26.57
CA LYS A 3 7.37 -7.85 27.76
C LYS A 3 6.45 -7.11 28.74
N GLN A 4 6.52 -5.79 28.79
CA GLN A 4 5.71 -4.98 29.71
C GLN A 4 4.27 -4.77 29.21
N ARG A 5 4.03 -4.74 27.90
CA ARG A 5 2.68 -4.56 27.32
C ARG A 5 1.87 -5.86 27.33
N LEU A 6 2.53 -7.02 27.15
CA LEU A 6 1.87 -8.32 27.32
C LEU A 6 1.39 -8.55 28.75
N LEU A 7 2.17 -8.09 29.74
CA LEU A 7 1.83 -8.17 31.15
C LEU A 7 0.61 -7.33 31.55
N THR A 8 0.36 -6.21 30.88
CA THR A 8 -0.82 -5.36 31.14
C THR A 8 -2.13 -5.97 30.62
N GLY A 9 -2.10 -6.66 29.49
CA GLY A 9 -3.26 -7.42 28.97
C GLY A 9 -3.62 -8.61 29.85
N ILE A 10 -2.61 -9.34 30.35
CA ILE A 10 -2.78 -10.50 31.25
C ILE A 10 -3.27 -10.06 32.63
N ALA A 11 -2.81 -8.90 33.13
CA ALA A 11 -3.27 -8.35 34.43
C ALA A 11 -4.78 -7.99 34.41
N GLY A 12 -5.33 -7.58 33.29
CA GLY A 12 -6.78 -7.31 33.13
C GLY A 12 -7.64 -8.57 33.25
N ILE A 13 -7.13 -9.69 32.71
CA ILE A 13 -7.81 -11.00 32.78
C ILE A 13 -7.71 -11.61 34.20
N LEU A 14 -6.58 -11.45 34.89
CA LEU A 14 -6.41 -11.92 36.28
C LEU A 14 -7.38 -11.22 37.24
N MET A 15 -7.69 -9.93 37.06
CA MET A 15 -8.64 -9.23 37.92
C MET A 15 -10.07 -9.75 37.79
N ALA A 16 -10.47 -10.29 36.64
CA ALA A 16 -11.83 -10.85 36.48
C ALA A 16 -12.02 -12.19 37.19
N PHE A 17 -10.94 -12.98 37.45
CA PHE A 17 -10.99 -14.28 38.08
C PHE A 17 -10.90 -14.24 39.62
N LEU A 18 -10.41 -13.16 40.21
CA LEU A 18 -10.32 -13.01 41.68
C LEU A 18 -11.69 -12.92 42.40
N PHE A 19 -12.78 -12.69 41.61
CA PHE A 19 -14.14 -12.64 42.17
C PHE A 19 -14.90 -13.98 42.17
N THR A 20 -14.33 -15.06 41.60
CA THR A 20 -15.03 -16.36 41.47
C THR A 20 -14.53 -17.50 42.36
N GLY A 21 -13.57 -17.26 43.26
CA GLY A 21 -13.16 -18.24 44.25
C GLY A 21 -12.40 -19.47 43.73
N CYS A 22 -11.80 -19.42 42.54
CA CYS A 22 -10.95 -20.47 42.01
C CYS A 22 -9.53 -20.43 42.60
N ASN A 23 -8.94 -21.61 42.81
CA ASN A 23 -7.63 -21.79 43.40
C ASN A 23 -6.55 -21.11 42.53
N THR A 24 -5.80 -20.17 43.09
CA THR A 24 -4.79 -19.35 42.40
C THR A 24 -3.70 -20.16 41.73
N SER A 25 -3.32 -21.33 42.26
CA SER A 25 -2.29 -22.20 41.69
C SER A 25 -2.66 -22.78 40.31
N SER A 26 -3.93 -23.05 40.07
CA SER A 26 -4.41 -23.59 38.80
C SER A 26 -4.52 -22.51 37.70
N VAL A 27 -4.66 -21.25 38.09
CA VAL A 27 -4.70 -20.11 37.18
C VAL A 27 -3.29 -19.71 36.75
N GLU A 28 -2.33 -19.74 37.68
CA GLU A 28 -0.90 -19.50 37.40
C GLU A 28 -0.35 -20.56 36.43
N GLU A 29 -0.61 -21.85 36.73
CA GLU A 29 -0.20 -22.96 35.87
C GLU A 29 -0.81 -22.91 34.48
N TRP A 30 -2.09 -22.51 34.37
CA TRP A 30 -2.76 -22.28 33.08
C TRP A 30 -2.20 -21.05 32.30
N VAL A 31 -1.86 -19.96 33.04
CA VAL A 31 -1.24 -18.76 32.43
C VAL A 31 0.17 -19.09 31.92
N ASP A 32 0.96 -19.84 32.67
CA ASP A 32 2.29 -20.25 32.25
C ASP A 32 2.24 -21.20 31.04
N GLU A 33 1.29 -22.16 31.02
CA GLU A 33 1.05 -23.04 29.86
C GLU A 33 0.61 -22.27 28.62
N VAL A 34 -0.27 -21.25 28.78
CA VAL A 34 -0.71 -20.37 27.67
C VAL A 34 0.44 -19.51 27.17
N VAL A 35 1.28 -18.98 28.06
CA VAL A 35 2.44 -18.15 27.68
C VAL A 35 3.52 -19.00 27.01
N GLU A 36 3.75 -20.24 27.47
CA GLU A 36 4.67 -21.16 26.79
C GLU A 36 4.18 -21.60 25.42
N ASP A 37 2.88 -21.86 25.27
CA ASP A 37 2.26 -22.26 24.01
C ASP A 37 2.25 -21.09 23.00
N ILE A 38 2.01 -19.86 23.45
CA ILE A 38 2.12 -18.65 22.63
C ILE A 38 3.58 -18.40 22.20
N ASN A 39 4.54 -18.56 23.10
CA ASN A 39 5.96 -18.40 22.78
C ASN A 39 6.52 -19.54 21.92
N GLY A 40 5.95 -20.75 22.00
CA GLY A 40 6.35 -21.91 21.20
C GLY A 40 5.71 -21.95 19.80
N GLN A 41 4.63 -21.20 19.60
CA GLN A 41 3.94 -21.11 18.28
C GLN A 41 4.23 -19.82 17.50
N ILE A 42 4.90 -18.85 18.16
CA ILE A 42 5.52 -17.74 17.42
C ILE A 42 6.78 -18.37 16.80
N PRO A 43 6.84 -18.61 15.51
CA PRO A 43 8.10 -18.95 14.87
C PRO A 43 9.10 -17.89 15.33
N ASP A 44 10.33 -18.29 15.60
CA ASP A 44 11.44 -17.38 15.89
C ASP A 44 11.69 -16.52 14.63
N ASN A 45 10.72 -15.63 14.35
CA ASN A 45 10.83 -14.55 13.42
C ASN A 45 11.71 -13.53 14.13
N THR A 46 13.01 -13.74 14.06
CA THR A 46 13.95 -12.64 14.06
C THR A 46 13.49 -11.72 12.96
N LEU A 47 12.67 -10.71 13.34
CA LEU A 47 12.39 -9.57 12.50
C LEU A 47 13.75 -9.04 12.11
N LEU A 48 14.19 -9.34 10.88
CA LEU A 48 15.27 -8.58 10.29
C LEU A 48 14.82 -7.12 10.44
N PRO A 49 15.70 -6.22 10.89
CA PRO A 49 15.35 -4.82 10.90
C PRO A 49 14.95 -4.48 9.47
N VAL A 50 13.66 -4.26 9.25
CA VAL A 50 13.18 -3.61 8.03
C VAL A 50 13.82 -2.24 8.13
N GLU A 51 14.88 -2.01 7.35
CA GLU A 51 15.37 -0.66 7.14
C GLU A 51 14.14 0.14 6.75
N SER A 52 13.94 1.28 7.39
CA SER A 52 12.74 2.11 7.36
C SER A 52 12.45 2.67 5.96
N VAL A 53 12.12 1.79 5.03
CA VAL A 53 11.65 2.15 3.66
C VAL A 53 10.32 2.89 3.71
N SER A 54 9.61 2.79 4.83
CA SER A 54 8.25 3.29 4.99
C SER A 54 8.13 4.70 5.58
N GLU A 55 9.17 5.25 6.26
CA GLU A 55 9.06 6.53 6.98
C GLU A 55 8.70 7.73 6.09
N GLU A 56 8.98 7.66 4.78
CA GLU A 56 8.69 8.73 3.81
C GLU A 56 7.39 8.51 3.02
N LYS A 57 6.63 7.41 3.28
CA LYS A 57 5.40 7.12 2.57
C LYS A 57 4.22 7.93 3.14
N TYR A 58 3.41 8.50 2.24
CA TYR A 58 2.36 9.43 2.63
C TYR A 58 1.30 8.82 3.55
N VAL A 59 0.76 7.65 3.18
CA VAL A 59 -0.30 7.00 3.98
C VAL A 59 0.28 6.43 5.27
N TYR A 60 1.44 5.79 5.21
CA TYR A 60 2.16 5.28 6.39
C TYR A 60 2.35 6.36 7.46
N GLY A 61 2.74 7.57 7.06
CA GLY A 61 2.92 8.70 7.98
C GLY A 61 1.62 9.19 8.67
N GLN A 62 0.44 8.76 8.20
CA GLN A 62 -0.86 9.07 8.81
C GLN A 62 -1.36 7.99 9.78
N LEU A 63 -0.67 6.84 9.85
CA LEU A 63 -1.06 5.70 10.66
C LEU A 63 -0.62 5.87 12.13
N THR A 64 -1.34 5.23 13.05
CA THR A 64 -0.89 5.10 14.44
C THR A 64 0.27 4.11 14.54
N GLU A 65 1.04 4.14 15.65
CA GLU A 65 2.14 3.19 15.88
C GLU A 65 1.70 1.71 15.81
N GLU A 66 0.49 1.40 16.28
CA GLU A 66 -0.07 0.06 16.20
C GLU A 66 -0.41 -0.33 14.76
N GLU A 67 -0.95 0.58 13.98
CA GLU A 67 -1.26 0.37 12.56
C GLU A 67 0.01 0.25 11.72
N GLN A 68 1.03 1.06 11.98
CA GLN A 68 2.34 0.97 11.33
C GLN A 68 2.98 -0.40 11.55
N LEU A 69 2.88 -0.96 12.76
CA LEU A 69 3.39 -2.30 13.03
C LEU A 69 2.71 -3.37 12.14
N VAL A 70 1.39 -3.32 12.02
CA VAL A 70 0.63 -4.25 11.17
C VAL A 70 0.95 -4.04 9.70
N TYR A 71 1.06 -2.78 9.27
CA TYR A 71 1.47 -2.42 7.91
C TYR A 71 2.84 -3.01 7.56
N ASP A 72 3.84 -2.85 8.44
CA ASP A 72 5.20 -3.35 8.23
C ASP A 72 5.22 -4.89 8.17
N GLU A 73 4.47 -5.59 9.05
CA GLU A 73 4.35 -7.05 9.03
C GLU A 73 3.72 -7.56 7.72
N MET A 74 2.68 -6.87 7.22
CA MET A 74 2.01 -7.22 5.97
C MET A 74 2.88 -6.89 4.75
N LEU A 75 3.53 -5.73 4.73
CA LEU A 75 4.43 -5.32 3.66
C LEU A 75 5.64 -6.26 3.55
N ASP A 76 6.26 -6.62 4.68
CA ASP A 76 7.35 -7.60 4.70
C ASP A 76 6.92 -8.95 4.12
N ALA A 77 5.70 -9.42 4.42
CA ALA A 77 5.16 -10.64 3.83
C ALA A 77 5.05 -10.53 2.30
N ILE A 78 4.54 -9.41 1.79
CA ILE A 78 4.38 -9.16 0.36
C ILE A 78 5.74 -9.09 -0.35
N LEU A 79 6.67 -8.29 0.18
CA LEU A 79 7.98 -8.06 -0.45
C LEU A 79 8.85 -9.31 -0.47
N ASN A 80 8.75 -10.16 0.56
CA ASN A 80 9.51 -11.40 0.68
C ASN A 80 8.74 -12.65 0.21
N HIS A 81 7.62 -12.46 -0.49
CA HIS A 81 6.82 -13.53 -1.10
C HIS A 81 6.43 -14.64 -0.09
N ARG A 82 6.09 -14.24 1.16
CA ARG A 82 5.72 -15.19 2.22
C ARG A 82 4.30 -15.70 2.02
N GLU A 83 4.06 -16.97 2.29
CA GLU A 83 2.73 -17.57 2.15
C GLU A 83 1.75 -16.99 3.18
N GLU A 84 2.19 -16.82 4.42
CA GLU A 84 1.39 -16.22 5.50
C GLU A 84 2.28 -15.62 6.60
N VAL A 85 1.73 -14.67 7.35
CA VAL A 85 2.39 -14.05 8.51
C VAL A 85 1.37 -13.79 9.62
N THR A 86 1.78 -13.99 10.88
CA THR A 86 0.97 -13.55 12.03
C THR A 86 1.12 -12.04 12.19
N VAL A 87 0.00 -11.35 12.34
CA VAL A 87 -0.05 -9.88 12.45
C VAL A 87 -0.41 -9.44 13.86
N ALA A 88 0.08 -8.27 14.27
CA ALA A 88 -0.08 -7.70 15.60
C ALA A 88 -1.46 -7.05 15.83
N THR A 89 -2.51 -7.58 15.22
CA THR A 89 -3.88 -7.14 15.44
C THR A 89 -4.85 -8.32 15.53
N LEU A 90 -5.98 -8.12 16.20
CA LEU A 90 -7.12 -9.04 16.21
C LEU A 90 -8.31 -8.47 15.42
N ASP A 91 -8.16 -7.30 14.84
CA ASP A 91 -9.22 -6.62 14.09
C ASP A 91 -8.99 -6.77 12.58
N LYS A 92 -9.89 -7.46 11.92
CA LYS A 92 -9.85 -7.66 10.46
C LYS A 92 -10.06 -6.37 9.66
N ASP A 93 -10.73 -5.37 10.24
CA ASP A 93 -10.91 -4.08 9.59
C ASP A 93 -9.58 -3.31 9.52
N VAL A 94 -8.68 -3.54 10.50
CA VAL A 94 -7.30 -3.07 10.45
C VAL A 94 -6.54 -3.74 9.31
N LEU A 95 -6.72 -5.05 9.06
CA LEU A 95 -6.07 -5.72 7.92
C LEU A 95 -6.51 -5.09 6.58
N ALA A 96 -7.81 -4.84 6.41
CA ALA A 96 -8.32 -4.20 5.20
C ALA A 96 -7.73 -2.80 5.00
N LYS A 97 -7.74 -1.99 6.06
CA LYS A 97 -7.17 -0.65 6.05
C LYS A 97 -5.67 -0.66 5.73
N MET A 98 -4.90 -1.59 6.31
CA MET A 98 -3.45 -1.66 6.06
C MET A 98 -3.15 -2.16 4.66
N TYR A 99 -3.93 -3.11 4.12
CA TYR A 99 -3.79 -3.53 2.73
C TYR A 99 -4.03 -2.37 1.76
N GLU A 100 -5.11 -1.61 1.95
CA GLU A 100 -5.39 -0.40 1.16
C GLU A 100 -4.28 0.64 1.28
N ALA A 101 -3.74 0.85 2.48
CA ALA A 101 -2.64 1.77 2.73
C ALA A 101 -1.35 1.35 1.98
N ILE A 102 -0.99 0.05 2.02
CA ILE A 102 0.14 -0.50 1.28
C ILE A 102 -0.04 -0.29 -0.23
N MET A 103 -1.23 -0.63 -0.76
CA MET A 103 -1.50 -0.47 -2.19
C MET A 103 -1.54 0.99 -2.64
N ALA A 104 -1.85 1.94 -1.74
CA ALA A 104 -1.78 3.37 -2.03
C ALA A 104 -0.34 3.91 -2.02
N ASP A 105 0.52 3.37 -1.15
CA ASP A 105 1.91 3.80 -1.00
C ASP A 105 2.89 3.10 -1.96
N TYR A 106 2.49 1.99 -2.61
CA TYR A 106 3.35 1.19 -3.50
C TYR A 106 2.65 0.89 -4.84
N GLY A 107 2.98 1.64 -5.88
CA GLY A 107 2.45 1.42 -7.23
C GLY A 107 3.03 0.17 -7.93
N GLY A 108 4.17 -0.33 -7.47
CA GLY A 108 4.92 -1.40 -8.13
C GLY A 108 4.57 -2.83 -7.71
N LEU A 109 3.60 -3.07 -6.83
CA LEU A 109 3.25 -4.40 -6.30
C LEU A 109 2.39 -5.22 -7.28
N PHE A 110 2.85 -5.41 -8.50
CA PHE A 110 2.10 -6.04 -9.60
C PHE A 110 1.85 -7.54 -9.44
N TRP A 111 2.54 -8.19 -8.50
CA TRP A 111 2.44 -9.63 -8.26
C TRP A 111 1.42 -10.00 -7.17
N VAL A 112 0.71 -9.03 -6.59
CA VAL A 112 -0.28 -9.23 -5.53
C VAL A 112 -1.66 -8.79 -6.01
N ASP A 113 -2.64 -9.68 -5.82
CA ASP A 113 -4.06 -9.42 -6.12
C ASP A 113 -4.94 -9.84 -4.94
N GLY A 114 -4.95 -9.00 -3.91
CA GLY A 114 -5.71 -9.21 -2.70
C GLY A 114 -4.99 -10.07 -1.66
N TYR A 115 -5.76 -10.50 -0.67
CA TYR A 115 -5.30 -11.33 0.43
C TYR A 115 -6.41 -12.23 0.97
N SER A 116 -6.03 -13.17 1.82
CA SER A 116 -6.93 -13.89 2.73
C SER A 116 -6.40 -13.78 4.15
N TYR A 117 -7.22 -14.10 5.15
CA TYR A 117 -6.78 -14.17 6.53
C TYR A 117 -7.35 -15.39 7.23
N THR A 118 -6.67 -15.82 8.30
CA THR A 118 -7.10 -16.94 9.15
C THR A 118 -7.24 -16.44 10.58
N GLU A 119 -8.38 -16.75 11.20
CA GLU A 119 -8.66 -16.44 12.60
C GLU A 119 -8.30 -17.65 13.47
N TYR A 120 -7.55 -17.42 14.52
CA TYR A 120 -7.22 -18.41 15.56
C TYR A 120 -7.99 -18.12 16.83
N SER A 121 -8.72 -19.10 17.33
CA SER A 121 -9.50 -18.97 18.56
C SER A 121 -9.20 -20.10 19.52
N ARG A 122 -9.07 -19.76 20.83
CA ARG A 122 -8.97 -20.73 21.92
C ARG A 122 -10.15 -20.53 22.87
N ALA A 123 -10.85 -21.62 23.18
CA ALA A 123 -12.06 -21.59 24.03
C ALA A 123 -13.12 -20.55 23.58
N GLY A 124 -13.24 -20.29 22.27
CA GLY A 124 -14.19 -19.32 21.69
C GLY A 124 -13.72 -17.87 21.78
N VAL A 125 -12.50 -17.60 22.22
CA VAL A 125 -11.89 -16.27 22.23
C VAL A 125 -10.88 -16.16 21.08
N LEU A 126 -10.99 -15.12 20.25
CA LEU A 126 -10.03 -14.82 19.19
C LEU A 126 -8.66 -14.51 19.81
N THR A 127 -7.62 -15.22 19.39
CA THR A 127 -6.26 -15.11 19.95
C THR A 127 -5.21 -14.67 18.92
N GLY A 128 -5.53 -14.70 17.63
CA GLY A 128 -4.60 -14.28 16.59
C GLY A 128 -5.25 -14.18 15.23
N LEU A 129 -4.65 -13.37 14.38
CA LEU A 129 -4.92 -13.30 12.94
C LEU A 129 -3.64 -13.61 12.17
N LYS A 130 -3.78 -14.34 11.06
CA LYS A 130 -2.74 -14.46 10.06
C LYS A 130 -3.20 -13.82 8.76
N PHE A 131 -2.32 -13.05 8.16
CA PHE A 131 -2.45 -12.45 6.84
C PHE A 131 -1.76 -13.34 5.81
N ALA A 132 -2.39 -13.60 4.69
CA ALA A 132 -1.85 -14.39 3.58
C ALA A 132 -2.09 -13.63 2.26
N PRO A 133 -1.04 -13.02 1.66
CA PRO A 133 -1.14 -12.36 0.35
C PRO A 133 -1.56 -13.36 -0.73
N LYS A 134 -2.32 -12.91 -1.70
CA LYS A 134 -2.64 -13.69 -2.90
C LYS A 134 -1.72 -13.26 -4.03
N TYR A 135 -0.80 -14.13 -4.37
CA TYR A 135 0.14 -13.89 -5.45
C TYR A 135 -0.42 -14.33 -6.80
N THR A 136 -0.22 -13.51 -7.83
CA THR A 136 -0.61 -13.81 -9.22
C THR A 136 0.47 -14.61 -9.95
N MET A 137 1.69 -14.65 -9.40
CA MET A 137 2.85 -15.34 -9.95
C MET A 137 3.82 -15.77 -8.84
N ASP A 138 4.70 -16.68 -9.15
CA ASP A 138 5.79 -17.07 -8.25
C ASP A 138 6.96 -16.05 -8.29
N GLU A 139 7.91 -16.22 -7.38
CA GLU A 139 9.04 -15.30 -7.24
C GLU A 139 9.94 -15.25 -8.49
N ALA A 140 10.10 -16.37 -9.21
CA ALA A 140 10.92 -16.41 -10.42
C ALA A 140 10.26 -15.60 -11.55
N ALA A 141 8.95 -15.79 -11.76
CA ALA A 141 8.17 -15.03 -12.73
C ALA A 141 8.09 -13.53 -12.35
N ARG A 142 8.01 -13.21 -11.05
CA ARG A 142 8.08 -11.83 -10.56
C ARG A 142 9.38 -11.15 -10.95
N GLN A 143 10.51 -11.81 -10.72
CA GLN A 143 11.84 -11.28 -11.07
C GLN A 143 12.02 -11.09 -12.57
N GLU A 144 11.55 -12.02 -13.39
CA GLU A 144 11.59 -11.90 -14.85
C GLU A 144 10.72 -10.73 -15.34
N THR A 145 9.50 -10.60 -14.80
CA THR A 145 8.58 -9.51 -15.14
C THR A 145 9.15 -8.17 -14.69
N GLN A 146 9.74 -8.09 -13.49
CA GLN A 146 10.38 -6.88 -12.98
C GLN A 146 11.52 -6.44 -13.90
N ALA A 147 12.40 -7.35 -14.30
CA ALA A 147 13.50 -7.03 -15.21
C ALA A 147 13.00 -6.48 -16.57
N ALA A 148 11.90 -7.03 -17.09
CA ALA A 148 11.28 -6.52 -18.32
C ALA A 148 10.67 -5.12 -18.13
N ILE A 149 10.08 -4.86 -16.97
CA ILE A 149 9.54 -3.52 -16.62
C ILE A 149 10.71 -2.54 -16.48
N ASP A 150 11.77 -2.91 -15.76
CA ASP A 150 12.94 -2.04 -15.54
C ASP A 150 13.58 -1.60 -16.86
N GLU A 151 13.71 -2.50 -17.85
CA GLU A 151 14.21 -2.15 -19.19
C GLU A 151 13.36 -1.05 -19.87
N LYS A 152 12.02 -1.12 -19.74
CA LYS A 152 11.13 -0.12 -20.31
C LYS A 152 11.18 1.21 -19.57
N VAL A 153 11.25 1.14 -18.25
CA VAL A 153 11.33 2.30 -17.37
C VAL A 153 12.65 3.04 -17.54
N ASP A 154 13.77 2.33 -17.68
CA ASP A 154 15.09 2.93 -17.95
C ASP A 154 15.07 3.74 -19.26
N VAL A 155 14.46 3.17 -20.31
CA VAL A 155 14.30 3.90 -21.59
C VAL A 155 13.43 5.13 -21.42
N LEU A 156 12.34 5.03 -20.69
CA LEU A 156 11.43 6.15 -20.42
C LEU A 156 12.14 7.26 -19.64
N LEU A 157 12.76 6.92 -18.52
CA LEU A 157 13.44 7.86 -17.63
C LEU A 157 14.70 8.47 -18.25
N GLY A 158 15.28 7.83 -19.27
CA GLY A 158 16.40 8.39 -20.06
C GLY A 158 16.11 9.74 -20.74
N GLY A 159 14.83 10.14 -20.80
CA GLY A 159 14.41 11.48 -21.25
C GLY A 159 14.45 12.57 -20.18
N ILE A 160 14.75 12.23 -18.91
CA ILE A 160 14.78 13.15 -17.77
C ILE A 160 16.24 13.49 -17.44
N SER A 161 16.50 14.79 -17.19
CA SER A 161 17.79 15.29 -16.74
C SER A 161 17.85 15.40 -15.22
N SER A 162 19.04 15.21 -14.63
CA SER A 162 19.29 15.50 -13.21
C SER A 162 19.10 16.98 -12.85
N GLU A 163 19.13 17.89 -13.85
CA GLU A 163 18.90 19.32 -13.66
C GLU A 163 17.41 19.71 -13.73
N ASP A 164 16.53 18.76 -14.10
CA ASP A 164 15.11 19.03 -14.17
C ASP A 164 14.50 19.20 -12.78
N SER A 165 13.66 20.22 -12.61
CA SER A 165 12.88 20.41 -11.39
C SER A 165 11.84 19.27 -11.25
N ASP A 166 11.35 19.05 -10.03
CA ASP A 166 10.34 18.01 -9.78
C ASP A 166 9.07 18.24 -10.59
N TYR A 167 8.68 19.50 -10.82
CA TYR A 167 7.60 19.84 -11.74
C TYR A 167 7.90 19.39 -13.18
N GLN A 168 9.11 19.61 -13.69
CA GLN A 168 9.49 19.22 -15.06
C GLN A 168 9.50 17.68 -15.18
N LYS A 169 10.00 16.98 -14.18
CA LYS A 169 9.97 15.51 -14.11
C LYS A 169 8.53 15.00 -14.07
N ALA A 170 7.68 15.53 -13.19
CA ALA A 170 6.27 15.14 -13.06
C ALA A 170 5.52 15.42 -14.38
N ARG A 171 5.76 16.57 -15.03
CA ARG A 171 5.20 16.92 -16.33
C ARG A 171 5.62 15.93 -17.41
N PHE A 172 6.91 15.56 -17.44
CA PHE A 172 7.43 14.59 -18.41
C PHE A 172 6.75 13.22 -18.24
N ILE A 173 6.60 12.74 -17.00
CA ILE A 173 5.90 11.48 -16.71
C ILE A 173 4.45 11.55 -17.17
N PHE A 174 3.74 12.63 -16.82
CA PHE A 174 2.36 12.84 -17.28
C PHE A 174 2.25 12.77 -18.78
N ASP A 175 3.00 13.60 -19.51
CA ASP A 175 2.96 13.69 -20.97
C ASP A 175 3.32 12.34 -21.63
N THR A 176 4.27 11.61 -21.05
CA THR A 176 4.69 10.29 -21.55
C THR A 176 3.59 9.26 -21.38
N LEU A 177 3.03 9.09 -20.21
CA LEU A 177 1.97 8.11 -19.96
C LEU A 177 0.72 8.41 -20.78
N VAL A 178 0.31 9.68 -20.85
CA VAL A 178 -0.85 10.12 -21.63
C VAL A 178 -0.69 9.81 -23.14
N ARG A 179 0.52 9.95 -23.68
CA ARG A 179 0.79 9.76 -25.11
C ARG A 179 1.08 8.32 -25.52
N THR A 180 1.59 7.50 -24.61
CA THR A 180 2.12 6.16 -24.95
C THR A 180 1.23 5.03 -24.47
N VAL A 181 0.31 5.28 -23.54
CA VAL A 181 -0.58 4.28 -22.96
C VAL A 181 -2.02 4.54 -23.37
N ASN A 182 -2.72 3.52 -23.84
CA ASN A 182 -4.12 3.61 -24.26
C ASN A 182 -5.06 3.17 -23.12
N TYR A 183 -6.23 3.81 -23.00
CA TYR A 183 -7.26 3.35 -22.08
C TYR A 183 -8.00 2.15 -22.67
N ASP A 184 -7.92 0.98 -22.02
CA ASP A 184 -8.54 -0.27 -22.48
C ASP A 184 -9.04 -1.11 -21.29
N LEU A 185 -10.37 -1.25 -21.18
CA LEU A 185 -11.02 -2.06 -20.16
C LEU A 185 -10.73 -3.56 -20.31
N ASN A 186 -10.32 -4.01 -21.50
CA ASN A 186 -10.07 -5.42 -21.80
C ASN A 186 -8.57 -5.77 -21.75
N ALA A 187 -7.70 -4.85 -21.37
CA ALA A 187 -6.28 -5.15 -21.22
C ALA A 187 -6.09 -6.18 -20.11
N GLU A 188 -5.22 -7.16 -20.32
CA GLU A 188 -4.77 -8.04 -19.26
C GLU A 188 -3.98 -7.24 -18.22
N ASN A 189 -3.98 -7.66 -16.96
CA ASN A 189 -3.26 -6.98 -15.88
C ASN A 189 -3.58 -5.47 -15.76
N ASN A 190 -4.76 -5.02 -16.20
CA ASN A 190 -5.11 -3.60 -16.31
C ASN A 190 -5.18 -2.84 -14.97
N GLN A 191 -5.06 -3.54 -13.83
CA GLN A 191 -5.04 -2.94 -12.49
C GLN A 191 -3.62 -2.66 -11.97
N ASN A 192 -2.57 -2.98 -12.73
CA ASN A 192 -1.19 -2.84 -12.29
C ASN A 192 -0.25 -2.39 -13.43
N ILE A 193 1.03 -2.22 -13.11
CA ILE A 193 2.04 -1.65 -14.00
C ILE A 193 2.47 -2.55 -15.18
N ILE A 194 2.16 -3.86 -15.15
CA ILE A 194 2.48 -4.76 -16.26
C ILE A 194 1.81 -4.26 -17.55
N SER A 195 0.51 -4.00 -17.49
CA SER A 195 -0.26 -3.52 -18.65
C SER A 195 0.24 -2.19 -19.20
N VAL A 196 0.73 -1.31 -18.33
CA VAL A 196 1.27 0.00 -18.71
C VAL A 196 2.60 -0.15 -19.45
N PHE A 197 3.58 -0.80 -18.81
CA PHE A 197 4.95 -0.82 -19.34
C PHE A 197 5.19 -1.90 -20.39
N LEU A 198 4.50 -3.04 -20.31
CA LEU A 198 4.71 -4.15 -21.24
C LEU A 198 3.67 -4.22 -22.37
N GLU A 199 2.46 -3.68 -22.16
CA GLU A 199 1.38 -3.77 -23.14
C GLU A 199 0.97 -2.40 -23.72
N GLY A 200 1.29 -1.28 -23.06
CA GLY A 200 0.94 0.07 -23.48
C GLY A 200 -0.57 0.37 -23.45
N ARG A 201 -1.31 -0.33 -22.59
CA ARG A 201 -2.76 -0.16 -22.42
C ARG A 201 -3.22 -0.57 -21.03
N THR A 202 -4.11 0.21 -20.41
CA THR A 202 -4.54 -0.02 -19.02
C THR A 202 -5.85 0.71 -18.72
N VAL A 203 -6.29 0.67 -17.46
CA VAL A 203 -7.38 1.49 -16.91
C VAL A 203 -6.85 2.48 -15.88
N CYS A 204 -7.72 3.26 -15.23
CA CYS A 204 -7.34 4.29 -14.26
C CYS A 204 -6.40 3.79 -13.16
N GLN A 205 -6.66 2.59 -12.62
CA GLN A 205 -5.82 1.99 -11.57
C GLN A 205 -4.38 1.76 -12.06
N GLY A 206 -4.19 1.17 -13.25
CA GLY A 206 -2.86 0.95 -13.80
C GLY A 206 -2.13 2.26 -14.11
N TYR A 207 -2.83 3.29 -14.63
CA TYR A 207 -2.26 4.63 -14.78
C TYR A 207 -1.78 5.20 -13.44
N ALA A 208 -2.60 5.13 -12.39
CA ALA A 208 -2.25 5.62 -11.07
C ALA A 208 -1.06 4.85 -10.46
N CYS A 209 -1.03 3.51 -10.61
CA CYS A 209 0.08 2.67 -10.18
C CYS A 209 1.39 3.02 -10.91
N ALA A 210 1.35 3.19 -12.23
CA ALA A 210 2.54 3.55 -13.01
C ALA A 210 3.05 4.95 -12.67
N THR A 211 2.15 5.92 -12.51
CA THR A 211 2.50 7.26 -12.06
C THR A 211 3.22 7.21 -10.70
N LYS A 212 2.64 6.50 -9.72
CA LYS A 212 3.24 6.32 -8.39
C LYS A 212 4.62 5.68 -8.47
N TYR A 213 4.74 4.59 -9.25
CA TYR A 213 5.99 3.86 -9.41
C TYR A 213 7.11 4.74 -10.00
N LEU A 214 6.80 5.52 -11.05
CA LEU A 214 7.76 6.42 -11.68
C LEU A 214 8.13 7.62 -10.80
N MET A 215 7.16 8.16 -10.02
CA MET A 215 7.45 9.23 -9.05
C MET A 215 8.37 8.76 -7.94
N ASP A 216 8.19 7.53 -7.43
CA ASP A 216 9.09 6.94 -6.43
C ASP A 216 10.52 6.82 -6.94
N LEU A 217 10.71 6.41 -8.20
CA LEU A 217 12.04 6.33 -8.81
C LEU A 217 12.72 7.68 -9.02
N LEU A 218 11.96 8.77 -8.96
CA LEU A 218 12.44 10.14 -9.11
C LEU A 218 12.50 10.90 -7.77
N ASP A 219 12.29 10.21 -6.65
CA ASP A 219 12.22 10.77 -5.29
C ASP A 219 11.16 11.89 -5.15
N ILE A 220 10.06 11.82 -5.91
CA ILE A 220 8.93 12.74 -5.82
C ILE A 220 7.84 12.12 -4.95
N PRO A 221 7.48 12.74 -3.80
CA PRO A 221 6.45 12.22 -2.92
C PRO A 221 5.11 12.09 -3.66
N CYS A 222 4.56 10.88 -3.65
CA CYS A 222 3.35 10.53 -4.39
C CYS A 222 2.57 9.44 -3.64
N THR A 223 1.24 9.47 -3.72
CA THR A 223 0.37 8.37 -3.28
C THR A 223 -0.77 8.16 -4.25
N ILE A 224 -1.33 6.95 -4.28
CA ILE A 224 -2.52 6.64 -5.07
C ILE A 224 -3.74 7.04 -4.26
N VAL A 225 -4.68 7.72 -4.91
CA VAL A 225 -5.97 8.09 -4.36
C VAL A 225 -7.06 7.35 -5.13
N THR A 226 -7.96 6.72 -4.40
CA THR A 226 -9.14 6.08 -4.97
C THR A 226 -10.41 6.79 -4.53
N GLY A 227 -11.43 6.78 -5.38
CA GLY A 227 -12.69 7.43 -5.09
C GLY A 227 -13.74 7.18 -6.17
N THR A 228 -14.68 8.10 -6.32
CA THR A 228 -15.72 8.04 -7.34
C THR A 228 -15.77 9.33 -8.12
N VAL A 229 -15.87 9.22 -9.45
CA VAL A 229 -16.10 10.34 -10.36
C VAL A 229 -17.35 10.04 -11.18
N ASN A 230 -18.33 10.92 -11.13
CA ASN A 230 -19.65 10.73 -11.77
C ASN A 230 -20.37 9.43 -11.35
N GLY A 231 -20.08 8.91 -10.15
CA GLY A 231 -20.65 7.67 -9.63
C GLY A 231 -19.90 6.40 -9.99
N GLU A 232 -18.84 6.49 -10.81
CA GLU A 232 -17.98 5.35 -11.18
C GLU A 232 -16.69 5.35 -10.35
N PRO A 233 -16.16 4.17 -9.98
CA PRO A 233 -14.87 4.06 -9.31
C PRO A 233 -13.74 4.66 -10.17
N HIS A 234 -12.84 5.39 -9.52
CA HIS A 234 -11.72 6.03 -10.19
C HIS A 234 -10.48 6.04 -9.30
N ALA A 235 -9.30 6.05 -9.93
CA ALA A 235 -8.01 6.15 -9.27
C ALA A 235 -7.15 7.23 -9.95
N TRP A 236 -6.45 8.02 -9.13
CA TRP A 236 -5.52 9.08 -9.56
C TRP A 236 -4.41 9.23 -8.50
N ASN A 237 -3.57 10.25 -8.62
CA ASN A 237 -2.46 10.46 -7.68
C ASN A 237 -2.57 11.79 -6.94
N LEU A 238 -2.03 11.82 -5.73
CA LEU A 238 -1.67 13.00 -4.99
C LEU A 238 -0.14 13.09 -4.96
N ILE A 239 0.43 14.19 -5.45
CA ILE A 239 1.88 14.43 -5.47
C ILE A 239 2.22 15.67 -4.68
N GLU A 240 3.44 15.72 -4.15
CA GLU A 240 3.97 16.92 -3.50
C GLU A 240 5.05 17.57 -4.39
N LEU A 241 4.86 18.84 -4.70
CA LEU A 241 5.82 19.66 -5.44
C LEU A 241 6.02 20.97 -4.70
N ASP A 242 7.28 21.32 -4.42
CA ASP A 242 7.65 22.58 -3.74
C ASP A 242 6.89 22.79 -2.40
N GLY A 243 6.63 21.72 -1.65
CA GLY A 243 5.92 21.76 -0.37
C GLY A 243 4.39 21.96 -0.48
N ALA A 244 3.82 21.82 -1.66
CA ALA A 244 2.39 21.89 -1.91
C ALA A 244 1.87 20.58 -2.54
N TYR A 245 0.62 20.20 -2.20
CA TYR A 245 0.00 18.99 -2.71
C TYR A 245 -0.90 19.27 -3.91
N TYR A 246 -0.78 18.42 -4.93
CA TYR A 246 -1.54 18.52 -6.17
C TYR A 246 -2.12 17.15 -6.54
N TYR A 247 -3.33 17.15 -7.09
CA TYR A 247 -3.86 15.98 -7.76
C TYR A 247 -3.30 15.89 -9.17
N MET A 248 -2.92 14.68 -9.59
CA MET A 248 -2.43 14.36 -10.92
C MET A 248 -3.22 13.17 -11.45
N ASP A 249 -3.91 13.36 -12.56
CA ASP A 249 -4.76 12.33 -13.18
C ASP A 249 -4.32 12.05 -14.62
N THR A 250 -3.47 11.06 -14.78
CA THR A 250 -2.94 10.65 -16.08
C THR A 250 -3.97 9.94 -16.97
N THR A 251 -5.06 9.41 -16.39
CA THR A 251 -6.15 8.80 -17.14
C THR A 251 -6.90 9.84 -17.99
N TRP A 252 -7.23 10.97 -17.38
CA TRP A 252 -8.02 12.02 -18.03
C TRP A 252 -7.22 12.91 -18.99
N GLY A 253 -5.90 12.85 -18.89
CA GLY A 253 -5.02 13.46 -19.86
C GLY A 253 -5.04 12.77 -21.23
N ASN A 254 -5.52 11.53 -21.32
CA ASN A 254 -5.60 10.78 -22.57
C ASN A 254 -6.93 11.12 -23.30
N PRO A 255 -6.91 11.85 -24.42
CA PRO A 255 -8.12 12.11 -25.17
C PRO A 255 -8.64 10.81 -25.78
N THR A 256 -9.77 10.36 -25.33
CA THR A 256 -10.55 9.27 -25.96
C THR A 256 -11.13 9.66 -27.31
N SER A 257 -10.88 10.89 -27.79
CA SER A 257 -11.30 11.41 -29.09
C SER A 257 -10.21 11.26 -30.14
N ASN A 258 -10.58 10.78 -31.32
CA ASN A 258 -9.78 10.42 -32.46
C ASN A 258 -8.94 11.56 -33.10
N SER A 259 -8.43 12.51 -32.35
CA SER A 259 -7.64 13.61 -32.89
C SER A 259 -6.32 13.75 -32.11
N PRO A 260 -5.17 13.41 -32.74
CA PRO A 260 -3.85 13.57 -32.12
C PRO A 260 -3.45 15.03 -31.87
N ASP A 261 -4.18 15.98 -32.37
CA ASP A 261 -3.83 17.42 -32.36
C ASP A 261 -4.50 18.20 -31.20
N ASP A 262 -5.41 17.60 -30.45
CA ASP A 262 -6.19 18.27 -29.38
C ASP A 262 -5.55 18.22 -27.98
N PHE A 263 -4.28 17.87 -27.90
CA PHE A 263 -3.55 17.72 -26.62
C PHE A 263 -3.23 19.04 -25.89
N GLY A 264 -3.43 20.20 -26.50
CA GLY A 264 -2.92 21.47 -25.98
C GLY A 264 -3.56 21.92 -24.68
N ASP A 265 -4.90 21.91 -24.60
CA ASP A 265 -5.62 22.56 -23.51
C ASP A 265 -6.10 21.60 -22.41
N VAL A 266 -6.36 20.32 -22.72
CA VAL A 266 -6.87 19.34 -21.76
C VAL A 266 -5.75 18.82 -20.85
N ALA A 267 -4.54 18.67 -21.36
CA ALA A 267 -3.39 18.21 -20.61
C ALA A 267 -3.00 19.18 -19.47
N GLU A 268 -3.12 20.50 -19.66
CA GLU A 268 -2.83 21.48 -18.61
C GLU A 268 -3.86 21.46 -17.47
N VAL A 269 -5.11 21.15 -17.80
CA VAL A 269 -6.21 21.11 -16.80
C VAL A 269 -6.14 19.87 -15.94
N CYS A 270 -5.66 18.73 -16.46
CA CYS A 270 -5.60 17.44 -15.72
C CYS A 270 -4.27 17.20 -15.02
N LEU A 271 -3.25 18.00 -15.32
CA LEU A 271 -1.90 17.76 -14.78
C LEU A 271 -1.83 18.01 -13.27
N LEU A 272 -2.29 19.18 -12.82
CA LEU A 272 -2.17 19.56 -11.42
C LEU A 272 -3.41 20.35 -10.94
N TYR A 273 -4.18 19.75 -10.04
CA TYR A 273 -5.22 20.44 -9.27
C TYR A 273 -4.75 20.66 -7.85
N THR A 274 -4.91 21.88 -7.32
CA THR A 274 -4.64 22.13 -5.90
C THR A 274 -5.59 21.29 -5.04
N SER A 275 -5.02 20.42 -4.22
CA SER A 275 -5.80 19.78 -3.15
C SER A 275 -6.16 20.86 -2.12
N PRO A 276 -7.43 20.99 -1.69
CA PRO A 276 -7.73 21.78 -0.52
C PRO A 276 -6.97 21.20 0.66
N SER A 277 -6.02 21.99 1.20
CA SER A 277 -5.21 21.59 2.34
C SER A 277 -6.08 21.01 3.46
N PRO A 278 -5.68 19.96 4.16
CA PRO A 278 -6.38 19.49 5.36
C PRO A 278 -6.60 20.60 6.41
N ARG A 279 -5.84 21.71 6.35
CA ARG A 279 -6.00 22.90 7.17
C ARG A 279 -7.23 23.72 6.77
N ASP A 280 -7.63 23.73 5.50
CA ASP A 280 -8.73 24.53 4.99
C ASP A 280 -10.11 23.96 5.38
N LYS A 281 -10.19 22.66 5.68
CA LYS A 281 -11.43 22.01 6.18
C LYS A 281 -11.83 22.44 7.61
N ARG A 282 -10.97 23.15 8.36
CA ARG A 282 -11.29 23.65 9.71
C ARG A 282 -11.96 25.02 9.74
N GLN A 283 -12.09 25.73 8.63
CA GLN A 283 -12.66 27.07 8.57
C GLN A 283 -14.11 27.12 8.05
N SER A 284 -14.69 25.97 7.67
CA SER A 284 -16.08 25.88 7.22
C SER A 284 -16.96 25.14 8.23
N ARG A 285 -17.07 25.69 9.47
CA ARG A 285 -18.12 25.37 10.43
C ARG A 285 -18.57 26.61 11.13
#